data_35c7f99f61577a82bbf9e52ffbaddfbc
#
_entry.id   35c7f99f61577a82bbf9e52ffbaddfbc
#
_cell.length_a   1.000
_cell.length_b   1.000
_cell.length_c   1.000
_cell.angle_alpha   90.00
_cell.angle_beta   90.00
_cell.angle_gamma   90.00
#
_symmetry.space_group_name_H-M   'P 1'
#
loop_
_entity.id
_entity.type
_entity.pdbx_description
1 polymer ?
#
loop_
_entity_poly.entity_id
_entity_poly.type
_entity_poly.pdbx_seq_one_letter_code
_entity_poly.pdbx_strand_id
1 'polypeptide(L)'
;MVKTRLSLMMFAQYFAWGVWLVPLGTYMSKGLRFDAIIGTAFGLIGIATILSTLFVGMVADRYFSAQKVMAVLCLGAGAALLWVSTITQSETVFLTGLMVHFLFYASTIPLATSIAFNSISDTGREFPAIRVWGTIGWIVAGLLIGLIPGAAGTALPMQIAGGVYVLLGVYSLTLPDTPPRAKGQPISVAGLFGLDIVMGYRNRAFWVFICAMFVIMLPKTFYDTYANAFFSEKNLTIDLFGWHLEATAIQTAGQMFETLFLITLPLLLLRFGIKWVLVVGMAAWSVRFLAFGWGYEGAQAIVPLMLFGIIIHGICYDFVFVSSQIYVDRKFDLSARSRAQAFLALVTQGIGTVIGSNVAGWIYVANTHSTTDHDWRAIWLIPAVVAAAAAIVFALTFHEQAAARNRAGRVTNGGRA
;
A
#
# COMPACT_ATOMS: atom_id res chain seq x y z
N MET A 1 -16.23 -3.21 24.81
CA MET A 1 -16.22 -1.78 24.49
C MET A 1 -14.91 -1.31 23.79
N VAL A 2 -13.70 -1.57 24.32
CA VAL A 2 -12.45 -1.10 23.70
C VAL A 2 -12.26 -1.67 22.29
N LYS A 3 -12.39 -2.98 22.09
CA LYS A 3 -12.23 -3.63 20.78
C LYS A 3 -13.15 -3.05 19.71
N THR A 4 -14.43 -2.80 20.03
CA THR A 4 -15.39 -2.19 19.11
C THR A 4 -14.93 -0.79 18.67
N ARG A 5 -14.39 0.01 19.61
CA ARG A 5 -13.87 1.36 19.30
C ARG A 5 -12.65 1.30 18.39
N LEU A 6 -11.76 0.34 18.61
CA LEU A 6 -10.58 0.12 17.77
C LEU A 6 -10.97 -0.41 16.38
N SER A 7 -11.97 -1.28 16.30
CA SER A 7 -12.52 -1.78 15.03
C SER A 7 -13.14 -0.66 14.20
N LEU A 8 -13.91 0.24 14.83
CA LEU A 8 -14.50 1.39 14.15
C LEU A 8 -13.39 2.38 13.66
N MET A 9 -12.37 2.60 14.47
CA MET A 9 -11.19 3.37 14.06
C MET A 9 -10.52 2.77 12.81
N MET A 10 -10.27 1.45 12.80
CA MET A 10 -9.67 0.77 11.65
C MET A 10 -10.57 0.85 10.42
N PHE A 11 -11.88 0.63 10.58
CA PHE A 11 -12.84 0.76 9.49
C PHE A 11 -12.79 2.17 8.88
N ALA A 12 -12.96 3.21 9.70
CA ALA A 12 -12.99 4.58 9.24
C ALA A 12 -11.66 5.01 8.58
N GLN A 13 -10.52 4.60 9.14
CA GLN A 13 -9.19 4.89 8.61
C GLN A 13 -8.99 4.34 7.20
N TYR A 14 -9.34 3.07 6.98
CA TYR A 14 -9.15 2.42 5.69
C TYR A 14 -10.26 2.74 4.69
N PHE A 15 -11.48 3.00 5.17
CA PHE A 15 -12.55 3.53 4.35
C PHE A 15 -12.16 4.90 3.78
N ALA A 16 -11.73 5.82 4.63
CA ALA A 16 -11.31 7.16 4.21
C ALA A 16 -10.15 7.10 3.21
N TRP A 17 -9.24 6.14 3.36
CA TRP A 17 -8.14 5.95 2.42
C TRP A 17 -8.61 5.39 1.07
N GLY A 18 -9.41 4.31 1.09
CA GLY A 18 -9.85 3.62 -0.12
C GLY A 18 -10.82 4.44 -0.97
N VAL A 19 -11.68 5.25 -0.34
CA VAL A 19 -12.77 5.93 -1.04
C VAL A 19 -12.29 6.94 -2.09
N TRP A 20 -11.13 7.55 -1.91
CA TRP A 20 -10.64 8.60 -2.83
C TRP A 20 -9.32 8.27 -3.54
N LEU A 21 -8.41 7.50 -2.90
CA LEU A 21 -7.10 7.24 -3.48
C LEU A 21 -7.20 6.31 -4.70
N VAL A 22 -8.09 5.31 -4.65
CA VAL A 22 -8.31 4.40 -5.77
C VAL A 22 -8.80 5.16 -7.01
N PRO A 23 -9.86 5.99 -6.96
CA PRO A 23 -10.32 6.75 -8.12
C PRO A 23 -9.52 8.03 -8.41
N LEU A 24 -8.51 8.40 -7.62
CA LEU A 24 -7.77 9.66 -7.79
C LEU A 24 -7.22 9.83 -9.23
N GLY A 25 -6.60 8.78 -9.80
CA GLY A 25 -6.09 8.82 -11.17
C GLY A 25 -7.21 9.09 -12.19
N THR A 26 -8.38 8.49 -12.00
CA THR A 26 -9.57 8.73 -12.85
C THR A 26 -10.08 10.16 -12.70
N TYR A 27 -10.14 10.69 -11.48
CA TYR A 27 -10.55 12.09 -11.24
C TYR A 27 -9.57 13.08 -11.86
N MET A 28 -8.26 12.85 -11.69
CA MET A 28 -7.24 13.73 -12.29
C MET A 28 -7.29 13.71 -13.81
N SER A 29 -7.50 12.56 -14.45
CA SER A 29 -7.59 12.44 -15.90
C SER A 29 -8.94 12.96 -16.43
N LYS A 30 -10.06 12.36 -16.00
CA LYS A 30 -11.40 12.68 -16.57
C LYS A 30 -11.98 13.98 -16.05
N GLY A 31 -11.83 14.26 -14.74
CA GLY A 31 -12.44 15.42 -14.09
C GLY A 31 -11.63 16.69 -14.23
N LEU A 32 -10.32 16.61 -13.99
CA LEU A 32 -9.44 17.79 -13.93
C LEU A 32 -8.61 18.03 -15.20
N ARG A 33 -8.39 16.99 -16.00
CA ARG A 33 -7.47 17.00 -17.16
C ARG A 33 -6.00 17.28 -16.75
N PHE A 34 -5.59 16.76 -15.61
CA PHE A 34 -4.25 16.88 -15.04
C PHE A 34 -3.41 15.63 -15.32
N ASP A 35 -3.52 15.07 -16.52
CA ASP A 35 -2.90 13.81 -16.92
C ASP A 35 -1.37 13.80 -16.73
N ALA A 36 -0.71 14.93 -17.03
CA ALA A 36 0.74 15.05 -16.97
C ALA A 36 1.32 14.89 -15.54
N ILE A 37 0.53 15.19 -14.52
CA ILE A 37 1.01 15.19 -13.12
C ILE A 37 0.50 14.03 -12.26
N ILE A 38 -0.26 13.06 -12.84
CA ILE A 38 -0.81 11.94 -12.10
C ILE A 38 0.31 11.15 -11.40
N GLY A 39 1.37 10.80 -12.12
CA GLY A 39 2.51 10.08 -11.55
C GLY A 39 3.17 10.83 -10.39
N THR A 40 3.35 12.16 -10.53
CA THR A 40 3.89 13.01 -9.47
C THR A 40 2.97 13.03 -8.25
N ALA A 41 1.64 13.16 -8.44
CA ALA A 41 0.67 13.14 -7.35
C ALA A 41 0.77 11.88 -6.48
N PHE A 42 0.88 10.69 -7.11
CA PHE A 42 1.08 9.44 -6.38
C PHE A 42 2.50 9.33 -5.79
N GLY A 43 3.50 9.92 -6.42
CA GLY A 43 4.88 9.99 -5.90
C GLY A 43 4.99 10.78 -4.60
N LEU A 44 4.13 11.80 -4.39
CA LEU A 44 4.08 12.58 -3.14
C LEU A 44 3.80 11.70 -1.91
N ILE A 45 3.09 10.57 -2.08
CA ILE A 45 2.85 9.59 -0.99
C ILE A 45 4.19 9.08 -0.45
N GLY A 46 5.14 8.74 -1.32
CA GLY A 46 6.45 8.25 -0.91
C GLY A 46 7.25 9.32 -0.16
N ILE A 47 7.25 10.57 -0.64
CA ILE A 47 7.90 11.69 0.03
C ILE A 47 7.28 11.91 1.42
N ALA A 48 5.96 11.96 1.49
CA ALA A 48 5.25 12.12 2.75
C ALA A 48 5.53 10.98 3.72
N THR A 49 5.63 9.73 3.25
CA THR A 49 5.96 8.57 4.08
C THR A 49 7.34 8.72 4.72
N ILE A 50 8.36 9.18 3.96
CA ILE A 50 9.70 9.42 4.48
C ILE A 50 9.67 10.53 5.56
N LEU A 51 9.05 11.66 5.26
CA LEU A 51 9.00 12.81 6.17
C LEU A 51 8.17 12.52 7.42
N SER A 52 7.04 11.82 7.27
CA SER A 52 6.18 11.47 8.40
C SER A 52 6.81 10.47 9.35
N THR A 53 7.65 9.56 8.86
CA THR A 53 8.43 8.64 9.71
C THR A 53 9.38 9.40 10.63
N LEU A 54 10.02 10.46 10.13
CA LEU A 54 10.83 11.37 10.95
C LEU A 54 9.98 12.06 12.00
N PHE A 55 8.83 12.63 11.60
CA PHE A 55 7.95 13.34 12.52
C PHE A 55 7.44 12.44 13.66
N VAL A 56 6.92 11.26 13.33
CA VAL A 56 6.42 10.31 14.35
C VAL A 56 7.53 9.89 15.29
N GLY A 57 8.68 9.44 14.78
CA GLY A 57 9.78 8.96 15.61
C GLY A 57 10.44 10.05 16.46
N MET A 58 10.50 11.30 15.95
CA MET A 58 11.13 12.41 16.67
C MET A 58 10.19 13.14 17.62
N VAL A 59 8.91 13.23 17.32
CA VAL A 59 7.96 14.08 18.04
C VAL A 59 6.85 13.26 18.70
N ALA A 60 6.06 12.53 17.92
CA ALA A 60 4.84 11.91 18.41
C ALA A 60 5.12 10.87 19.51
N ASP A 61 6.08 9.97 19.28
CA ASP A 61 6.40 8.88 20.21
C ASP A 61 7.06 9.35 21.51
N ARG A 62 7.40 10.64 21.64
CA ARG A 62 8.15 11.19 22.76
C ARG A 62 7.38 12.17 23.62
N TYR A 63 6.53 12.98 23.00
CA TYR A 63 5.95 14.13 23.66
C TYR A 63 4.45 14.06 23.84
N PHE A 64 3.75 13.32 22.99
CA PHE A 64 2.29 13.35 22.94
C PHE A 64 1.68 11.95 22.99
N SER A 65 0.49 11.84 23.57
CA SER A 65 -0.30 10.59 23.49
C SER A 65 -0.74 10.32 22.08
N ALA A 66 -0.60 9.08 21.61
CA ALA A 66 -0.81 8.70 20.21
C ALA A 66 -2.23 9.04 19.69
N GLN A 67 -3.29 8.88 20.52
CA GLN A 67 -4.66 9.23 20.13
C GLN A 67 -4.85 10.73 19.91
N LYS A 68 -4.13 11.60 20.66
CA LYS A 68 -4.17 13.06 20.45
C LYS A 68 -3.45 13.46 19.18
N VAL A 69 -2.30 12.86 18.93
CA VAL A 69 -1.56 13.05 17.65
C VAL A 69 -2.43 12.61 16.49
N MET A 70 -3.04 11.43 16.57
CA MET A 70 -3.96 10.93 15.53
C MET A 70 -5.13 11.89 15.29
N ALA A 71 -5.71 12.48 16.34
CA ALA A 71 -6.79 13.46 16.21
C ALA A 71 -6.35 14.68 15.38
N VAL A 72 -5.21 15.28 15.72
CA VAL A 72 -4.66 16.44 14.99
C VAL A 72 -4.34 16.09 13.55
N LEU A 73 -3.70 14.94 13.31
CA LEU A 73 -3.32 14.48 11.98
C LEU A 73 -4.55 14.19 11.11
N CYS A 74 -5.57 13.52 11.65
CA CYS A 74 -6.81 13.25 10.91
C CYS A 74 -7.60 14.55 10.61
N LEU A 75 -7.69 15.47 11.56
CA LEU A 75 -8.33 16.78 11.31
C LEU A 75 -7.59 17.56 10.23
N GLY A 76 -6.26 17.62 10.29
CA GLY A 76 -5.43 18.27 9.26
C GLY A 76 -5.54 17.58 7.89
N ALA A 77 -5.51 16.25 7.85
CA ALA A 77 -5.69 15.48 6.62
C ALA A 77 -7.08 15.73 6.00
N GLY A 78 -8.14 15.70 6.83
CA GLY A 78 -9.50 15.96 6.37
C GLY A 78 -9.68 17.37 5.83
N ALA A 79 -9.23 18.39 6.56
CA ALA A 79 -9.29 19.79 6.14
C ALA A 79 -8.51 20.03 4.83
N ALA A 80 -7.29 19.49 4.73
CA ALA A 80 -6.48 19.59 3.52
C ALA A 80 -7.18 18.91 2.32
N LEU A 81 -7.76 17.72 2.49
CA LEU A 81 -8.42 17.01 1.41
C LEU A 81 -9.71 17.69 0.94
N LEU A 82 -10.50 18.25 1.88
CA LEU A 82 -11.65 19.07 1.54
C LEU A 82 -11.24 20.31 0.75
N TRP A 83 -10.15 20.96 1.14
CA TRP A 83 -9.61 22.08 0.37
C TRP A 83 -9.14 21.64 -1.02
N VAL A 84 -8.36 20.55 -1.14
CA VAL A 84 -7.90 20.02 -2.43
C VAL A 84 -9.07 19.72 -3.37
N SER A 85 -10.19 19.21 -2.83
CA SER A 85 -11.39 18.89 -3.62
C SER A 85 -12.02 20.10 -4.31
N THR A 86 -11.66 21.34 -3.92
CA THR A 86 -12.13 22.58 -4.55
C THR A 86 -11.18 23.12 -5.62
N ILE A 87 -9.99 22.54 -5.77
CA ILE A 87 -8.95 23.01 -6.69
C ILE A 87 -9.13 22.33 -8.03
N THR A 88 -9.52 23.08 -9.06
CA THR A 88 -9.82 22.55 -10.40
C THR A 88 -8.99 23.16 -11.53
N GLN A 89 -8.21 24.22 -11.26
CA GLN A 89 -7.58 25.02 -12.32
C GLN A 89 -6.04 25.04 -12.25
N SER A 90 -5.44 24.68 -11.14
CA SER A 90 -4.00 24.80 -10.94
C SER A 90 -3.37 23.48 -10.48
N GLU A 91 -2.62 22.86 -11.36
CA GLU A 91 -1.84 21.64 -11.06
C GLU A 91 -0.91 21.84 -9.87
N THR A 92 -0.20 22.97 -9.81
CA THR A 92 0.76 23.24 -8.73
C THR A 92 0.06 23.38 -7.38
N VAL A 93 -1.08 24.09 -7.31
CA VAL A 93 -1.85 24.25 -6.07
C VAL A 93 -2.46 22.91 -5.67
N PHE A 94 -2.94 22.10 -6.62
CA PHE A 94 -3.47 20.78 -6.38
C PHE A 94 -2.40 19.85 -5.79
N LEU A 95 -1.20 19.77 -6.41
CA LEU A 95 -0.08 18.98 -5.88
C LEU A 95 0.38 19.46 -4.50
N THR A 96 0.43 20.76 -4.29
CA THR A 96 0.79 21.33 -2.97
C THR A 96 -0.23 20.93 -1.91
N GLY A 97 -1.51 21.02 -2.21
CA GLY A 97 -2.58 20.60 -1.32
C GLY A 97 -2.55 19.09 -1.03
N LEU A 98 -2.30 18.26 -2.05
CA LEU A 98 -2.10 16.83 -1.88
C LEU A 98 -0.88 16.54 -0.98
N MET A 99 0.23 17.26 -1.16
CA MET A 99 1.39 17.09 -0.28
C MET A 99 1.07 17.41 1.17
N VAL A 100 0.34 18.49 1.42
CA VAL A 100 -0.13 18.86 2.76
C VAL A 100 -1.01 17.74 3.34
N HIS A 101 -1.97 17.24 2.55
CA HIS A 101 -2.81 16.11 2.98
C HIS A 101 -1.96 14.88 3.33
N PHE A 102 -1.04 14.47 2.44
CA PHE A 102 -0.23 13.28 2.66
C PHE A 102 0.71 13.40 3.85
N LEU A 103 1.25 14.58 4.15
CA LEU A 103 2.06 14.81 5.35
C LEU A 103 1.27 14.55 6.64
N PHE A 104 0.01 14.96 6.69
CA PHE A 104 -0.87 14.63 7.81
C PHE A 104 -1.28 13.15 7.81
N TYR A 105 -1.62 12.61 6.64
CA TYR A 105 -2.17 11.27 6.49
C TYR A 105 -1.16 10.15 6.74
N ALA A 106 0.09 10.25 6.23
CA ALA A 106 1.01 9.11 6.15
C ALA A 106 1.33 8.47 7.52
N SER A 107 1.29 9.26 8.59
CA SER A 107 1.51 8.78 9.96
C SER A 107 0.28 8.15 10.62
N THR A 108 -0.93 8.34 10.07
CA THR A 108 -2.16 7.90 10.76
C THR A 108 -2.32 6.40 10.80
N ILE A 109 -1.88 5.67 9.77
CA ILE A 109 -1.97 4.20 9.73
C ILE A 109 -1.06 3.53 10.78
N PRO A 110 0.25 3.85 10.87
CA PRO A 110 1.08 3.30 11.93
C PRO A 110 0.62 3.71 13.33
N LEU A 111 0.10 4.95 13.50
CA LEU A 111 -0.48 5.37 14.79
C LEU A 111 -1.73 4.58 15.16
N ALA A 112 -2.64 4.33 14.23
CA ALA A 112 -3.81 3.50 14.47
C ALA A 112 -3.43 2.08 14.93
N THR A 113 -2.41 1.49 14.29
CA THR A 113 -1.86 0.19 14.68
C THR A 113 -1.23 0.24 16.09
N SER A 114 -0.47 1.30 16.39
CA SER A 114 0.16 1.51 17.69
C SER A 114 -0.90 1.67 18.79
N ILE A 115 -1.95 2.47 18.57
CA ILE A 115 -3.08 2.62 19.50
C ILE A 115 -3.75 1.27 19.76
N ALA A 116 -3.99 0.49 18.72
CA ALA A 116 -4.60 -0.84 18.86
C ALA A 116 -3.71 -1.77 19.70
N PHE A 117 -2.41 -1.88 19.41
CA PHE A 117 -1.48 -2.72 20.15
C PHE A 117 -1.32 -2.32 21.62
N ASN A 118 -1.45 -1.02 21.92
CA ASN A 118 -1.34 -0.52 23.29
C ASN A 118 -2.62 -0.74 24.11
N SER A 119 -3.75 -1.03 23.45
CA SER A 119 -5.07 -1.09 24.08
C SER A 119 -5.60 -2.52 24.23
N ILE A 120 -4.85 -3.54 23.79
CA ILE A 120 -5.22 -4.96 23.87
C ILE A 120 -4.17 -5.75 24.63
N SER A 121 -4.58 -6.87 25.23
CA SER A 121 -3.69 -7.71 26.06
C SER A 121 -2.94 -8.77 25.26
N ASP A 122 -3.53 -9.31 24.20
CA ASP A 122 -2.95 -10.33 23.32
C ASP A 122 -3.01 -9.86 21.88
N THR A 123 -1.91 -9.27 21.40
CA THR A 123 -1.82 -8.72 20.05
C THR A 123 -1.94 -9.81 18.98
N GLY A 124 -1.44 -11.02 19.24
CA GLY A 124 -1.51 -12.12 18.28
C GLY A 124 -2.93 -12.64 18.06
N ARG A 125 -3.73 -12.67 19.11
CA ARG A 125 -5.09 -13.20 19.09
C ARG A 125 -6.15 -12.14 18.79
N GLU A 126 -5.99 -10.94 19.32
CA GLU A 126 -7.04 -9.90 19.30
C GLU A 126 -6.90 -8.94 18.13
N PHE A 127 -5.68 -8.59 17.72
CA PHE A 127 -5.44 -7.62 16.67
C PHE A 127 -5.98 -8.04 15.30
N PRO A 128 -5.87 -9.31 14.84
CA PRO A 128 -6.45 -9.71 13.56
C PRO A 128 -7.96 -9.41 13.45
N ALA A 129 -8.73 -9.65 14.53
CA ALA A 129 -10.16 -9.37 14.57
C ALA A 129 -10.49 -7.86 14.55
N ILE A 130 -9.57 -7.00 14.98
CA ILE A 130 -9.70 -5.55 14.89
C ILE A 130 -9.27 -5.08 13.48
N ARG A 131 -8.17 -5.63 12.96
CA ARG A 131 -7.57 -5.21 11.69
C ARG A 131 -8.43 -5.54 10.48
N VAL A 132 -9.19 -6.64 10.52
CA VAL A 132 -10.10 -7.04 9.43
C VAL A 132 -11.13 -5.97 9.10
N TRP A 133 -11.55 -5.16 10.08
CA TRP A 133 -12.46 -4.03 9.85
C TRP A 133 -11.87 -2.97 8.93
N GLY A 134 -10.54 -2.84 8.88
CA GLY A 134 -9.88 -2.01 7.88
C GLY A 134 -10.09 -2.52 6.44
N THR A 135 -9.94 -3.83 6.21
CA THR A 135 -10.22 -4.42 4.89
C THR A 135 -11.70 -4.26 4.51
N ILE A 136 -12.62 -4.47 5.46
CA ILE A 136 -14.04 -4.23 5.24
C ILE A 136 -14.29 -2.75 4.88
N GLY A 137 -13.66 -1.81 5.60
CA GLY A 137 -13.77 -0.37 5.29
C GLY A 137 -13.31 -0.03 3.87
N TRP A 138 -12.19 -0.59 3.44
CA TRP A 138 -11.69 -0.42 2.07
C TRP A 138 -12.66 -0.96 1.02
N ILE A 139 -13.19 -2.17 1.22
CA ILE A 139 -14.16 -2.79 0.31
C ILE A 139 -15.44 -1.97 0.22
N VAL A 140 -15.99 -1.55 1.38
CA VAL A 140 -17.19 -0.70 1.42
C VAL A 140 -16.96 0.63 0.69
N ALA A 141 -15.77 1.22 0.84
CA ALA A 141 -15.40 2.45 0.15
C ALA A 141 -15.43 2.31 -1.39
N GLY A 142 -14.80 1.24 -1.89
CA GLY A 142 -14.77 0.99 -3.33
C GLY A 142 -16.15 0.64 -3.91
N LEU A 143 -16.95 -0.15 -3.17
CA LEU A 143 -18.34 -0.45 -3.54
C LEU A 143 -19.18 0.83 -3.57
N LEU A 144 -19.06 1.69 -2.56
CA LEU A 144 -19.81 2.95 -2.49
C LEU A 144 -19.56 3.81 -3.74
N ILE A 145 -18.29 4.02 -4.08
CA ILE A 145 -17.94 4.87 -5.24
C ILE A 145 -18.32 4.21 -6.57
N GLY A 146 -18.12 2.92 -6.70
CA GLY A 146 -18.43 2.23 -7.94
C GLY A 146 -19.93 1.92 -8.17
N LEU A 147 -20.79 2.21 -7.18
CA LEU A 147 -22.25 2.15 -7.29
C LEU A 147 -22.87 3.52 -7.63
N ILE A 148 -22.11 4.62 -7.49
CA ILE A 148 -22.58 5.97 -7.85
C ILE A 148 -22.07 6.31 -9.24
N PRO A 149 -22.94 6.38 -10.27
CA PRO A 149 -22.53 6.57 -11.65
C PRO A 149 -21.64 7.80 -11.85
N GLY A 150 -20.45 7.59 -12.42
CA GLY A 150 -19.49 8.66 -12.72
C GLY A 150 -18.78 9.27 -11.52
N ALA A 151 -19.02 8.81 -10.29
CA ALA A 151 -18.44 9.38 -9.09
C ALA A 151 -16.90 9.42 -9.11
N ALA A 152 -16.27 8.37 -9.67
CA ALA A 152 -14.81 8.29 -9.79
C ALA A 152 -14.17 9.44 -10.57
N GLY A 153 -14.91 10.08 -11.48
CA GLY A 153 -14.47 11.26 -12.26
C GLY A 153 -14.74 12.62 -11.61
N THR A 154 -15.18 12.65 -10.34
CA THR A 154 -15.59 13.86 -9.63
C THR A 154 -14.79 14.06 -8.34
N ALA A 155 -14.96 15.24 -7.70
CA ALA A 155 -14.38 15.51 -6.39
C ALA A 155 -15.09 14.79 -5.22
N LEU A 156 -16.26 14.16 -5.47
CA LEU A 156 -17.07 13.52 -4.43
C LEU A 156 -16.29 12.52 -3.56
N PRO A 157 -15.46 11.61 -4.12
CA PRO A 157 -14.65 10.71 -3.31
C PRO A 157 -13.73 11.44 -2.31
N MET A 158 -13.11 12.55 -2.72
CA MET A 158 -12.24 13.35 -1.84
C MET A 158 -13.04 14.05 -0.74
N GLN A 159 -14.25 14.55 -1.06
CA GLN A 159 -15.14 15.20 -0.10
C GLN A 159 -15.62 14.22 0.96
N ILE A 160 -16.04 13.01 0.55
CA ILE A 160 -16.42 11.93 1.48
C ILE A 160 -15.24 11.56 2.39
N ALA A 161 -14.05 11.35 1.81
CA ALA A 161 -12.84 11.02 2.57
C ALA A 161 -12.48 12.13 3.56
N GLY A 162 -12.50 13.39 3.12
CA GLY A 162 -12.21 14.55 3.96
C GLY A 162 -13.15 14.63 5.15
N GLY A 163 -14.46 14.45 4.92
CA GLY A 163 -15.47 14.38 5.98
C GLY A 163 -15.22 13.25 6.97
N VAL A 164 -14.90 12.06 6.47
CA VAL A 164 -14.60 10.89 7.33
C VAL A 164 -13.32 11.10 8.13
N TYR A 165 -12.26 11.71 7.56
CA TYR A 165 -11.06 12.06 8.33
C TYR A 165 -11.35 13.08 9.44
N VAL A 166 -12.18 14.10 9.19
CA VAL A 166 -12.58 15.05 10.24
C VAL A 166 -13.33 14.31 11.37
N LEU A 167 -14.29 13.45 11.03
CA LEU A 167 -15.03 12.65 12.00
C LEU A 167 -14.10 11.70 12.77
N LEU A 168 -13.17 11.04 12.08
CA LEU A 168 -12.18 10.17 12.71
C LEU A 168 -11.24 10.96 13.64
N GLY A 169 -10.89 12.19 13.27
CA GLY A 169 -10.08 13.07 14.12
C GLY A 169 -10.78 13.38 15.45
N VAL A 170 -12.05 13.78 15.39
CA VAL A 170 -12.86 14.00 16.60
C VAL A 170 -13.03 12.70 17.40
N TYR A 171 -13.34 11.61 16.71
CA TYR A 171 -13.50 10.29 17.32
C TYR A 171 -12.21 9.80 18.02
N SER A 172 -11.03 10.12 17.47
CA SER A 172 -9.75 9.72 18.04
C SER A 172 -9.53 10.26 19.45
N LEU A 173 -10.12 11.40 19.81
CA LEU A 173 -10.07 11.93 21.17
C LEU A 173 -10.79 11.04 22.20
N THR A 174 -11.68 10.18 21.74
CA THR A 174 -12.41 9.24 22.59
C THR A 174 -11.67 7.90 22.78
N LEU A 175 -10.61 7.61 22.01
CA LEU A 175 -9.85 6.36 22.10
C LEU A 175 -9.10 6.24 23.45
N PRO A 176 -8.69 5.00 23.82
CA PRO A 176 -7.90 4.80 25.06
C PRO A 176 -6.64 5.65 25.08
N ASP A 177 -6.26 6.15 26.24
CA ASP A 177 -5.02 6.93 26.40
C ASP A 177 -3.81 6.05 26.10
N THR A 178 -2.95 6.54 25.24
CA THR A 178 -1.77 5.84 24.75
C THR A 178 -0.56 6.75 24.92
N PRO A 179 0.06 6.76 26.12
CA PRO A 179 1.17 7.68 26.43
C PRO A 179 2.41 7.37 25.59
N PRO A 180 3.31 8.38 25.40
CA PRO A 180 4.52 8.23 24.61
C PRO A 180 5.48 7.22 25.21
N ARG A 181 5.96 6.26 24.41
CA ARG A 181 6.84 5.18 24.85
C ARG A 181 8.32 5.50 24.78
N ALA A 182 8.74 6.43 23.93
CA ALA A 182 10.15 6.78 23.69
C ALA A 182 10.62 8.03 24.46
N LYS A 183 9.90 8.42 25.52
CA LYS A 183 10.24 9.60 26.32
C LYS A 183 11.66 9.49 26.91
N GLY A 184 12.49 10.51 26.62
CA GLY A 184 13.88 10.58 27.12
C GLY A 184 14.90 9.72 26.38
N GLN A 185 14.53 8.95 25.37
CA GLN A 185 15.48 8.14 24.60
C GLN A 185 16.22 9.00 23.54
N PRO A 186 17.52 8.72 23.25
CA PRO A 186 18.26 9.45 22.21
C PRO A 186 17.64 9.26 20.82
N ILE A 187 17.73 10.29 19.97
CA ILE A 187 17.25 10.24 18.59
C ILE A 187 18.39 9.81 17.67
N SER A 188 18.15 8.83 16.83
CA SER A 188 19.02 8.48 15.73
C SER A 188 18.22 8.43 14.44
N VAL A 189 18.45 9.37 13.52
CA VAL A 189 17.81 9.37 12.19
C VAL A 189 18.15 8.08 11.44
N ALA A 190 19.41 7.63 11.52
CA ALA A 190 19.81 6.35 10.95
C ALA A 190 19.00 5.18 11.53
N GLY A 191 18.74 5.20 12.85
CA GLY A 191 17.92 4.18 13.53
C GLY A 191 16.45 4.23 13.14
N LEU A 192 15.87 5.43 12.91
CA LEU A 192 14.48 5.56 12.46
C LEU A 192 14.24 4.91 11.08
N PHE A 193 15.22 4.98 10.19
CA PHE A 193 15.19 4.34 8.87
C PHE A 193 15.87 2.97 8.82
N GLY A 194 16.38 2.47 9.94
CA GLY A 194 17.09 1.20 10.00
C GLY A 194 18.42 1.16 9.26
N LEU A 195 18.99 2.32 8.91
CA LEU A 195 20.27 2.42 8.20
C LEU A 195 21.42 1.88 9.03
N ASP A 196 21.39 2.08 10.34
CA ASP A 196 22.37 1.57 11.30
C ASP A 196 22.46 0.03 11.35
N ILE A 197 21.36 -0.65 11.03
CA ILE A 197 21.31 -2.13 10.97
C ILE A 197 21.89 -2.65 9.66
N VAL A 198 21.68 -1.95 8.55
CA VAL A 198 22.02 -2.47 7.21
C VAL A 198 23.37 -1.97 6.69
N MET A 199 23.87 -0.84 7.16
CA MET A 199 25.14 -0.23 6.71
C MET A 199 26.40 -1.08 6.96
N GLY A 200 26.37 -2.16 7.61
CA GLY A 200 27.47 -3.12 7.76
C GLY A 200 27.08 -4.54 7.39
N TYR A 201 25.84 -4.74 6.93
CA TYR A 201 25.29 -6.06 6.74
C TYR A 201 25.77 -6.70 5.44
N ARG A 202 26.77 -7.58 5.54
CA ARG A 202 27.44 -8.25 4.42
C ARG A 202 26.75 -9.56 4.04
N ASN A 203 25.48 -9.51 3.66
CA ASN A 203 24.73 -10.68 3.20
C ASN A 203 24.23 -10.47 1.77
N ARG A 204 24.84 -11.15 0.79
CA ARG A 204 24.47 -11.04 -0.63
C ARG A 204 23.00 -11.33 -0.89
N ALA A 205 22.43 -12.37 -0.26
CA ALA A 205 21.03 -12.72 -0.47
C ALA A 205 20.08 -11.61 0.02
N PHE A 206 20.42 -10.95 1.14
CA PHE A 206 19.63 -9.81 1.64
C PHE A 206 19.65 -8.65 0.64
N TRP A 207 20.79 -8.30 0.07
CA TRP A 207 20.86 -7.20 -0.88
C TRP A 207 20.19 -7.53 -2.22
N VAL A 208 20.31 -8.77 -2.71
CA VAL A 208 19.53 -9.23 -3.87
C VAL A 208 18.03 -9.10 -3.59
N PHE A 209 17.58 -9.47 -2.39
CA PHE A 209 16.20 -9.31 -1.97
C PHE A 209 15.78 -7.83 -1.93
N ILE A 210 16.55 -6.94 -1.32
CA ILE A 210 16.26 -5.50 -1.26
C ILE A 210 16.17 -4.88 -2.65
N CYS A 211 17.11 -5.20 -3.54
CA CYS A 211 17.08 -4.73 -4.93
C CYS A 211 15.82 -5.23 -5.66
N ALA A 212 15.44 -6.48 -5.48
CA ALA A 212 14.22 -7.03 -6.09
C ALA A 212 12.96 -6.35 -5.54
N MET A 213 12.90 -6.09 -4.22
CA MET A 213 11.78 -5.35 -3.61
C MET A 213 11.69 -3.91 -4.12
N PHE A 214 12.83 -3.26 -4.36
CA PHE A 214 12.85 -1.94 -4.99
C PHE A 214 12.34 -1.98 -6.43
N VAL A 215 12.83 -2.92 -7.26
CA VAL A 215 12.45 -3.03 -8.66
C VAL A 215 10.95 -3.35 -8.83
N ILE A 216 10.39 -4.20 -7.97
CA ILE A 216 8.97 -4.57 -8.06
C ILE A 216 8.03 -3.42 -7.68
N MET A 217 8.55 -2.35 -7.05
CA MET A 217 7.77 -1.15 -6.80
C MET A 217 7.34 -0.45 -8.10
N LEU A 218 8.13 -0.57 -9.18
CA LEU A 218 7.71 0.00 -10.46
C LEU A 218 6.39 -0.61 -10.96
N PRO A 219 6.25 -1.92 -11.21
CA PRO A 219 4.96 -2.52 -11.56
C PRO A 219 3.85 -2.20 -10.54
N LYS A 220 4.15 -2.24 -9.23
CA LYS A 220 3.15 -1.89 -8.21
C LYS A 220 2.61 -0.48 -8.41
N THR A 221 3.46 0.51 -8.61
CA THR A 221 3.03 1.91 -8.76
C THR A 221 2.25 2.16 -10.05
N PHE A 222 2.55 1.46 -11.14
CA PHE A 222 1.69 1.48 -12.35
C PHE A 222 0.27 1.07 -12.03
N TYR A 223 0.10 -0.02 -11.29
CA TYR A 223 -1.23 -0.49 -10.90
C TYR A 223 -1.93 0.52 -9.99
N ASP A 224 -1.27 0.96 -8.94
CA ASP A 224 -1.87 1.87 -7.94
C ASP A 224 -2.29 3.20 -8.57
N THR A 225 -1.53 3.69 -9.55
CA THR A 225 -1.72 5.01 -10.17
C THR A 225 -2.73 4.97 -11.31
N TYR A 226 -2.67 3.95 -12.18
CA TYR A 226 -3.36 3.98 -13.47
C TYR A 226 -4.43 2.90 -13.66
N ALA A 227 -4.52 1.88 -12.79
CA ALA A 227 -5.47 0.79 -13.03
C ALA A 227 -6.93 1.27 -13.05
N ASN A 228 -7.32 2.12 -12.11
CA ASN A 228 -8.69 2.62 -12.06
C ASN A 228 -9.04 3.51 -13.27
N ALA A 229 -8.10 4.39 -13.68
CA ALA A 229 -8.26 5.22 -14.87
C ALA A 229 -8.40 4.36 -16.14
N PHE A 230 -7.54 3.34 -16.29
CA PHE A 230 -7.60 2.38 -17.37
C PHE A 230 -8.93 1.63 -17.43
N PHE A 231 -9.36 1.05 -16.32
CA PHE A 231 -10.63 0.32 -16.25
C PHE A 231 -11.82 1.21 -16.57
N SER A 232 -11.79 2.45 -16.08
CA SER A 232 -12.83 3.45 -16.35
C SER A 232 -12.81 3.94 -17.80
N GLU A 233 -11.63 4.06 -18.44
CA GLU A 233 -11.52 4.43 -19.85
C GLU A 233 -12.01 3.31 -20.79
N LYS A 234 -11.73 2.06 -20.44
CA LYS A 234 -12.16 0.87 -21.22
C LYS A 234 -13.56 0.39 -20.82
N ASN A 235 -14.35 1.21 -20.13
CA ASN A 235 -15.74 0.95 -19.77
C ASN A 235 -15.91 -0.41 -19.07
N LEU A 236 -15.04 -0.72 -18.11
CA LEU A 236 -15.19 -1.93 -17.30
C LEU A 236 -16.38 -1.76 -16.37
N THR A 237 -17.49 -2.37 -16.75
CA THR A 237 -18.74 -2.38 -15.99
C THR A 237 -19.31 -3.80 -15.93
N ILE A 238 -20.03 -4.10 -14.87
CA ILE A 238 -20.70 -5.40 -14.66
C ILE A 238 -22.05 -5.14 -14.03
N ASP A 239 -23.09 -5.70 -14.65
CA ASP A 239 -24.44 -5.75 -14.07
C ASP A 239 -24.58 -7.02 -13.23
N LEU A 240 -24.74 -6.86 -11.91
CA LEU A 240 -24.83 -7.96 -10.99
C LEU A 240 -26.04 -7.78 -10.06
N PHE A 241 -26.98 -8.71 -10.06
CA PHE A 241 -28.19 -8.68 -9.22
C PHE A 241 -28.99 -7.37 -9.32
N GLY A 242 -29.04 -6.75 -10.52
CA GLY A 242 -29.72 -5.48 -10.75
C GLY A 242 -28.91 -4.22 -10.37
N TRP A 243 -27.68 -4.39 -9.91
CA TRP A 243 -26.75 -3.29 -9.63
C TRP A 243 -25.77 -3.10 -10.78
N HIS A 244 -25.62 -1.88 -11.24
CA HIS A 244 -24.60 -1.49 -12.21
C HIS A 244 -23.32 -1.15 -11.48
N LEU A 245 -22.29 -2.00 -11.61
CA LEU A 245 -21.00 -1.83 -10.95
C LEU A 245 -20.00 -1.19 -11.92
N GLU A 246 -19.46 -0.04 -11.56
CA GLU A 246 -18.34 0.59 -12.28
C GLU A 246 -16.98 0.09 -11.80
N ALA A 247 -15.92 0.46 -12.53
CA ALA A 247 -14.55 0.02 -12.36
C ALA A 247 -14.07 0.01 -10.91
N THR A 248 -14.40 1.04 -10.11
CA THR A 248 -13.96 1.16 -8.71
C THR A 248 -14.56 0.06 -7.82
N ALA A 249 -15.85 -0.29 -8.02
CA ALA A 249 -16.48 -1.42 -7.31
C ALA A 249 -15.89 -2.76 -7.75
N ILE A 250 -15.71 -2.96 -9.05
CA ILE A 250 -15.16 -4.20 -9.61
C ILE A 250 -13.73 -4.43 -9.09
N GLN A 251 -12.93 -3.37 -8.98
CA GLN A 251 -11.56 -3.45 -8.47
C GLN A 251 -11.49 -3.96 -7.04
N THR A 252 -12.55 -3.79 -6.22
CA THR A 252 -12.59 -4.33 -4.85
C THR A 252 -12.59 -5.86 -4.78
N ALA A 253 -12.97 -6.54 -5.87
CA ALA A 253 -12.84 -7.99 -5.94
C ALA A 253 -11.40 -8.45 -5.69
N GLY A 254 -10.40 -7.65 -6.10
CA GLY A 254 -9.00 -7.92 -5.80
C GLY A 254 -8.72 -8.06 -4.31
N GLN A 255 -9.25 -7.16 -3.48
CA GLN A 255 -9.07 -7.19 -2.02
C GLN A 255 -9.85 -8.32 -1.36
N MET A 256 -11.03 -8.68 -1.91
CA MET A 256 -11.78 -9.85 -1.43
C MET A 256 -10.97 -11.14 -1.64
N PHE A 257 -10.41 -11.32 -2.83
CA PHE A 257 -9.57 -12.48 -3.13
C PHE A 257 -8.20 -12.44 -2.42
N GLU A 258 -7.63 -11.26 -2.16
CA GLU A 258 -6.43 -11.09 -1.32
C GLU A 258 -6.59 -11.78 0.02
N THR A 259 -7.75 -11.62 0.69
CA THR A 259 -8.02 -12.29 1.97
C THR A 259 -7.90 -13.82 1.86
N LEU A 260 -8.36 -14.42 0.76
CA LEU A 260 -8.23 -15.87 0.52
C LEU A 260 -6.77 -16.29 0.32
N PHE A 261 -6.02 -15.53 -0.47
CA PHE A 261 -4.61 -15.81 -0.71
C PHE A 261 -3.76 -15.63 0.55
N LEU A 262 -4.07 -14.63 1.39
CA LEU A 262 -3.40 -14.42 2.67
C LEU A 262 -3.57 -15.63 3.62
N ILE A 263 -4.76 -16.25 3.66
CA ILE A 263 -5.01 -17.46 4.45
C ILE A 263 -4.17 -18.64 3.96
N THR A 264 -3.95 -18.75 2.66
CA THR A 264 -3.14 -19.84 2.06
C THR A 264 -1.64 -19.63 2.18
N LEU A 265 -1.18 -18.41 2.37
CA LEU A 265 0.23 -18.03 2.35
C LEU A 265 1.12 -18.83 3.31
N PRO A 266 0.74 -19.10 4.58
CA PRO A 266 1.56 -19.89 5.48
C PRO A 266 1.83 -21.32 4.96
N LEU A 267 0.83 -21.96 4.35
CA LEU A 267 0.97 -23.29 3.76
C LEU A 267 1.93 -23.29 2.57
N LEU A 268 1.84 -22.27 1.73
CA LEU A 268 2.72 -22.10 0.56
C LEU A 268 4.17 -21.82 0.99
N LEU A 269 4.37 -20.99 2.02
CA LEU A 269 5.69 -20.73 2.61
C LEU A 269 6.32 -21.98 3.20
N LEU A 270 5.54 -22.85 3.84
CA LEU A 270 6.02 -24.14 4.36
C LEU A 270 6.38 -25.11 3.25
N ARG A 271 5.58 -25.19 2.18
CA ARG A 271 5.75 -26.15 1.10
C ARG A 271 6.84 -25.76 0.10
N PHE A 272 6.87 -24.50 -0.32
CA PHE A 272 7.74 -24.04 -1.40
C PHE A 272 8.90 -23.13 -0.92
N GLY A 273 8.82 -22.67 0.33
CA GLY A 273 9.79 -21.74 0.88
C GLY A 273 9.63 -20.30 0.35
N ILE A 274 10.30 -19.36 1.01
CA ILE A 274 10.14 -17.93 0.76
C ILE A 274 10.58 -17.48 -0.64
N LYS A 275 11.64 -18.11 -1.17
CA LYS A 275 12.17 -17.83 -2.52
C LYS A 275 11.10 -17.99 -3.58
N TRP A 276 10.47 -19.15 -3.64
CA TRP A 276 9.52 -19.48 -4.70
C TRP A 276 8.20 -18.75 -4.54
N VAL A 277 7.77 -18.47 -3.30
CA VAL A 277 6.59 -17.62 -3.05
C VAL A 277 6.82 -16.22 -3.61
N LEU A 278 7.99 -15.61 -3.34
CA LEU A 278 8.36 -14.30 -3.91
C LEU A 278 8.43 -14.33 -5.44
N VAL A 279 9.05 -15.36 -6.03
CA VAL A 279 9.13 -15.53 -7.50
C VAL A 279 7.75 -15.61 -8.13
N VAL A 280 6.85 -16.43 -7.57
CA VAL A 280 5.46 -16.55 -8.04
C VAL A 280 4.72 -15.21 -7.93
N GLY A 281 4.88 -14.50 -6.81
CA GLY A 281 4.30 -13.16 -6.64
C GLY A 281 4.79 -12.15 -7.67
N MET A 282 6.11 -12.11 -7.95
CA MET A 282 6.68 -11.24 -8.99
C MET A 282 6.20 -11.64 -10.39
N ALA A 283 6.13 -12.95 -10.70
CA ALA A 283 5.62 -13.43 -11.97
C ALA A 283 4.12 -13.11 -12.15
N ALA A 284 3.33 -13.18 -11.06
CA ALA A 284 1.92 -12.81 -11.09
C ALA A 284 1.70 -11.34 -11.47
N TRP A 285 2.59 -10.42 -11.09
CA TRP A 285 2.55 -9.03 -11.56
C TRP A 285 2.68 -8.96 -13.08
N SER A 286 3.61 -9.72 -13.68
CA SER A 286 3.76 -9.79 -15.14
C SER A 286 2.50 -10.32 -15.81
N VAL A 287 1.99 -11.46 -15.35
CA VAL A 287 0.76 -12.07 -15.88
C VAL A 287 -0.44 -11.13 -15.79
N ARG A 288 -0.59 -10.41 -14.68
CA ARG A 288 -1.62 -9.39 -14.47
C ARG A 288 -1.57 -8.32 -15.55
N PHE A 289 -0.41 -7.74 -15.80
CA PHE A 289 -0.27 -6.66 -16.78
C PHE A 289 -0.41 -7.15 -18.21
N LEU A 290 -0.02 -8.39 -18.52
CA LEU A 290 -0.35 -9.01 -19.78
C LEU A 290 -1.86 -9.16 -19.93
N ALA A 291 -2.57 -9.61 -18.88
CA ALA A 291 -4.03 -9.68 -18.90
C ALA A 291 -4.69 -8.32 -19.17
N PHE A 292 -4.17 -7.24 -18.59
CA PHE A 292 -4.67 -5.88 -18.84
C PHE A 292 -4.33 -5.38 -20.25
N GLY A 293 -3.11 -5.61 -20.74
CA GLY A 293 -2.66 -5.18 -22.06
C GLY A 293 -3.46 -5.82 -23.21
N TRP A 294 -3.96 -7.05 -23.01
CA TRP A 294 -4.84 -7.75 -23.95
C TRP A 294 -6.30 -7.81 -23.50
N GLY A 295 -6.65 -7.22 -22.36
CA GLY A 295 -7.96 -7.25 -21.74
C GLY A 295 -8.97 -6.27 -22.33
N TYR A 296 -8.72 -5.69 -23.50
CA TYR A 296 -9.65 -4.77 -24.13
C TYR A 296 -9.59 -4.82 -25.67
N GLU A 297 -10.66 -4.39 -26.29
CA GLU A 297 -10.77 -4.24 -27.73
C GLU A 297 -11.44 -2.89 -28.03
N GLY A 298 -10.68 -1.99 -28.67
CA GLY A 298 -11.10 -0.59 -28.82
C GLY A 298 -11.34 0.09 -27.46
N ALA A 299 -12.55 0.57 -27.25
CA ALA A 299 -12.98 1.22 -26.01
C ALA A 299 -13.65 0.25 -25.01
N GLN A 300 -13.73 -1.05 -25.30
CA GLN A 300 -14.50 -2.01 -24.51
C GLN A 300 -13.58 -2.99 -23.75
N ALA A 301 -13.86 -3.21 -22.48
CA ALA A 301 -13.19 -4.19 -21.67
C ALA A 301 -13.61 -5.62 -22.06
N ILE A 302 -12.62 -6.52 -22.16
CA ILE A 302 -12.83 -7.96 -22.18
C ILE A 302 -12.93 -8.42 -20.72
N VAL A 303 -14.16 -8.37 -20.19
CA VAL A 303 -14.45 -8.52 -18.75
C VAL A 303 -13.76 -9.73 -18.10
N PRO A 304 -13.80 -10.96 -18.68
CA PRO A 304 -13.15 -12.11 -18.04
C PRO A 304 -11.63 -11.93 -17.84
N LEU A 305 -10.95 -11.31 -18.83
CA LEU A 305 -9.51 -11.11 -18.78
C LEU A 305 -9.12 -10.01 -17.79
N MET A 306 -9.93 -8.93 -17.73
CA MET A 306 -9.78 -7.88 -16.72
C MET A 306 -10.02 -8.43 -15.32
N LEU A 307 -11.08 -9.21 -15.09
CA LEU A 307 -11.38 -9.83 -13.82
C LEU A 307 -10.27 -10.79 -13.38
N PHE A 308 -9.74 -11.59 -14.30
CA PHE A 308 -8.59 -12.44 -13.99
C PHE A 308 -7.42 -11.64 -13.43
N GLY A 309 -7.03 -10.54 -14.10
CA GLY A 309 -5.97 -9.66 -13.62
C GLY A 309 -6.30 -8.99 -12.27
N ILE A 310 -7.57 -8.69 -12.01
CA ILE A 310 -8.01 -8.14 -10.70
C ILE A 310 -7.97 -9.22 -9.61
N ILE A 311 -8.47 -10.42 -9.87
CA ILE A 311 -8.58 -11.51 -8.87
C ILE A 311 -7.22 -11.98 -8.37
N ILE A 312 -6.19 -12.01 -9.22
CA ILE A 312 -4.84 -12.42 -8.80
C ILE A 312 -4.13 -11.37 -7.92
N HIS A 313 -4.85 -10.33 -7.47
CA HIS A 313 -4.34 -9.25 -6.63
C HIS A 313 -3.57 -9.75 -5.40
N GLY A 314 -4.14 -10.70 -4.65
CA GLY A 314 -3.51 -11.24 -3.46
C GLY A 314 -2.20 -11.99 -3.76
N ILE A 315 -2.10 -12.69 -4.91
CA ILE A 315 -0.83 -13.31 -5.32
C ILE A 315 0.22 -12.22 -5.57
N CYS A 316 -0.15 -11.11 -6.21
CA CYS A 316 0.76 -10.00 -6.45
C CYS A 316 1.21 -9.32 -5.15
N TYR A 317 0.27 -9.04 -4.23
CA TYR A 317 0.54 -8.28 -3.01
C TYR A 317 1.05 -9.13 -1.86
N ASP A 318 0.34 -10.19 -1.49
CA ASP A 318 0.69 -10.98 -0.31
C ASP A 318 1.97 -11.78 -0.52
N PHE A 319 2.13 -12.40 -1.71
CA PHE A 319 3.31 -13.23 -1.98
C PHE A 319 4.57 -12.38 -2.15
N VAL A 320 4.45 -11.10 -2.49
CA VAL A 320 5.59 -10.17 -2.53
C VAL A 320 5.74 -9.43 -1.20
N PHE A 321 4.75 -8.61 -0.81
CA PHE A 321 4.93 -7.65 0.28
C PHE A 321 4.79 -8.27 1.67
N VAL A 322 3.79 -9.14 1.90
CA VAL A 322 3.66 -9.84 3.19
C VAL A 322 4.83 -10.82 3.38
N SER A 323 5.19 -11.58 2.33
CA SER A 323 6.36 -12.47 2.40
C SER A 323 7.67 -11.73 2.62
N SER A 324 7.81 -10.52 2.06
CA SER A 324 9.01 -9.68 2.29
C SER A 324 9.16 -9.27 3.75
N GLN A 325 8.05 -8.90 4.40
CA GLN A 325 8.04 -8.59 5.82
C GLN A 325 8.39 -9.82 6.67
N ILE A 326 7.83 -10.99 6.32
CA ILE A 326 8.15 -12.28 6.98
C ILE A 326 9.64 -12.62 6.80
N TYR A 327 10.21 -12.39 5.61
CA TYR A 327 11.64 -12.62 5.36
C TYR A 327 12.51 -11.77 6.27
N VAL A 328 12.25 -10.46 6.35
CA VAL A 328 12.99 -9.53 7.21
C VAL A 328 12.83 -9.91 8.68
N ASP A 329 11.62 -10.25 9.11
CA ASP A 329 11.34 -10.67 10.48
C ASP A 329 12.13 -11.91 10.92
N ARG A 330 12.27 -12.88 10.02
CA ARG A 330 13.05 -14.11 10.27
C ARG A 330 14.56 -13.90 10.18
N LYS A 331 15.00 -12.86 9.48
CA LYS A 331 16.43 -12.62 9.18
C LYS A 331 17.15 -11.88 10.29
N PHE A 332 16.45 -11.06 11.05
CA PHE A 332 17.03 -10.20 12.07
C PHE A 332 16.56 -10.59 13.48
N ASP A 333 17.44 -10.38 14.47
CA ASP A 333 17.12 -10.60 15.88
C ASP A 333 16.04 -9.62 16.37
N LEU A 334 15.33 -9.97 17.45
CA LEU A 334 14.22 -9.17 18.01
C LEU A 334 14.54 -7.68 18.18
N SER A 335 15.76 -7.36 18.62
CA SER A 335 16.22 -5.97 18.82
C SER A 335 16.43 -5.17 17.53
N ALA A 336 16.64 -5.85 16.39
CA ALA A 336 16.92 -5.25 15.10
C ALA A 336 15.71 -5.29 14.14
N ARG A 337 14.70 -6.12 14.38
CA ARG A 337 13.57 -6.35 13.48
C ARG A 337 12.84 -5.09 13.07
N SER A 338 12.42 -4.28 14.03
CA SER A 338 11.65 -3.04 13.74
C SER A 338 12.44 -2.09 12.85
N ARG A 339 13.76 -1.97 13.08
CA ARG A 339 14.63 -1.12 12.26
C ARG A 339 14.85 -1.71 10.87
N ALA A 340 15.01 -3.02 10.75
CA ALA A 340 15.12 -3.69 9.45
C ALA A 340 13.81 -3.58 8.63
N GLN A 341 12.64 -3.65 9.29
CA GLN A 341 11.34 -3.38 8.67
C GLN A 341 11.21 -1.91 8.22
N ALA A 342 11.70 -0.97 9.04
CA ALA A 342 11.73 0.44 8.67
C ALA A 342 12.60 0.69 7.43
N PHE A 343 13.74 0.00 7.30
CA PHE A 343 14.57 0.06 6.10
C PHE A 343 13.85 -0.51 4.87
N LEU A 344 13.19 -1.65 5.00
CA LEU A 344 12.38 -2.21 3.92
C LEU A 344 11.27 -1.21 3.49
N ALA A 345 10.58 -0.59 4.45
CA ALA A 345 9.56 0.41 4.18
C ALA A 345 10.13 1.67 3.51
N LEU A 346 11.31 2.15 3.93
CA LEU A 346 12.01 3.25 3.28
C LEU A 346 12.28 2.95 1.80
N VAL A 347 12.82 1.76 1.52
CA VAL A 347 13.17 1.35 0.15
C VAL A 347 11.92 1.17 -0.70
N THR A 348 10.87 0.56 -0.17
CA THR A 348 9.64 0.25 -0.92
C THR A 348 8.65 1.42 -0.88
N GLN A 349 8.03 1.70 0.26
CA GLN A 349 6.95 2.69 0.39
C GLN A 349 7.44 4.15 0.30
N GLY A 350 8.72 4.39 0.62
CA GLY A 350 9.35 5.69 0.44
C GLY A 350 9.92 5.84 -0.97
N ILE A 351 11.19 5.52 -1.14
CA ILE A 351 11.98 5.78 -2.36
C ILE A 351 11.37 5.06 -3.58
N GLY A 352 10.98 3.79 -3.42
CA GLY A 352 10.37 2.98 -4.48
C GLY A 352 9.07 3.59 -5.02
N THR A 353 8.22 4.11 -4.14
CA THR A 353 6.98 4.80 -4.55
C THR A 353 7.29 6.10 -5.29
N VAL A 354 8.23 6.93 -4.80
CA VAL A 354 8.60 8.19 -5.47
C VAL A 354 9.10 7.90 -6.89
N ILE A 355 10.08 7.02 -7.03
CA ILE A 355 10.68 6.73 -8.33
C ILE A 355 9.69 6.00 -9.23
N GLY A 356 9.03 4.96 -8.73
CA GLY A 356 8.12 4.15 -9.51
C GLY A 356 6.93 4.93 -10.06
N SER A 357 6.29 5.78 -9.25
CA SER A 357 5.15 6.58 -9.70
C SER A 357 5.53 7.65 -10.72
N ASN A 358 6.70 8.31 -10.58
CA ASN A 358 7.16 9.27 -11.57
C ASN A 358 7.56 8.58 -12.88
N VAL A 359 8.26 7.44 -12.82
CA VAL A 359 8.57 6.63 -14.02
C VAL A 359 7.28 6.18 -14.70
N ALA A 360 6.28 5.72 -13.94
CA ALA A 360 4.97 5.35 -14.48
C ALA A 360 4.30 6.56 -15.15
N GLY A 361 4.40 7.76 -14.54
CA GLY A 361 3.90 9.00 -15.12
C GLY A 361 4.56 9.35 -16.45
N TRP A 362 5.87 9.29 -16.54
CA TRP A 362 6.60 9.56 -17.79
C TRP A 362 6.22 8.58 -18.90
N ILE A 363 6.08 7.29 -18.58
CA ILE A 363 5.68 6.28 -19.56
C ILE A 363 4.23 6.50 -19.99
N TYR A 364 3.33 6.84 -19.06
CA TYR A 364 1.95 7.16 -19.36
C TYR A 364 1.86 8.35 -20.33
N VAL A 365 2.50 9.47 -20.03
CA VAL A 365 2.51 10.67 -20.88
C VAL A 365 3.13 10.38 -22.25
N ALA A 366 4.21 9.61 -22.32
CA ALA A 366 4.87 9.25 -23.58
C ALA A 366 4.00 8.36 -24.49
N ASN A 367 3.00 7.67 -23.93
CA ASN A 367 2.06 6.82 -24.67
C ASN A 367 0.63 7.39 -24.70
N THR A 368 0.49 8.70 -24.49
CA THR A 368 -0.76 9.46 -24.58
C THR A 368 -0.81 10.20 -25.91
N HIS A 369 -1.80 9.89 -26.76
CA HIS A 369 -1.98 10.54 -28.06
C HIS A 369 -2.96 11.71 -27.97
N SER A 370 -3.94 11.62 -27.05
CA SER A 370 -4.88 12.68 -26.71
C SER A 370 -5.41 12.44 -25.29
N THR A 371 -6.19 13.35 -24.76
CA THR A 371 -6.80 13.24 -23.40
C THR A 371 -7.74 12.04 -23.24
N THR A 372 -8.07 11.34 -24.30
CA THR A 372 -8.98 10.18 -24.31
C THR A 372 -8.43 8.99 -25.10
N ASP A 373 -7.18 9.08 -25.57
CA ASP A 373 -6.54 8.06 -26.36
C ASP A 373 -5.13 7.75 -25.84
N HIS A 374 -5.01 6.59 -25.20
CA HIS A 374 -3.79 6.08 -24.59
C HIS A 374 -3.45 4.72 -25.17
N ASP A 375 -2.19 4.51 -25.53
CA ASP A 375 -1.70 3.15 -25.86
C ASP A 375 -1.51 2.33 -24.55
N TRP A 376 -2.64 1.89 -24.01
CA TRP A 376 -2.65 1.06 -22.80
C TRP A 376 -1.88 -0.25 -22.95
N ARG A 377 -1.76 -0.77 -24.18
CA ARG A 377 -0.97 -1.99 -24.40
C ARG A 377 0.50 -1.74 -24.15
N ALA A 378 1.05 -0.66 -24.71
CA ALA A 378 2.43 -0.25 -24.44
C ALA A 378 2.63 0.09 -22.95
N ILE A 379 1.69 0.82 -22.34
CA ILE A 379 1.74 1.21 -20.93
C ILE A 379 1.81 -0.02 -20.01
N TRP A 380 1.02 -1.07 -20.27
CA TRP A 380 1.01 -2.28 -19.41
C TRP A 380 2.13 -3.26 -19.77
N LEU A 381 2.63 -3.28 -20.99
CA LEU A 381 3.71 -4.18 -21.37
C LEU A 381 5.03 -3.87 -20.67
N ILE A 382 5.32 -2.58 -20.44
CA ILE A 382 6.57 -2.16 -19.79
C ILE A 382 6.67 -2.72 -18.37
N PRO A 383 5.71 -2.48 -17.45
CA PRO A 383 5.76 -3.07 -16.11
C PRO A 383 5.64 -4.60 -16.12
N ALA A 384 4.99 -5.20 -17.12
CA ALA A 384 4.95 -6.65 -17.30
C ALA A 384 6.35 -7.23 -17.53
N VAL A 385 7.12 -6.61 -18.43
CA VAL A 385 8.52 -7.01 -18.72
C VAL A 385 9.42 -6.80 -17.50
N VAL A 386 9.28 -5.67 -16.81
CA VAL A 386 10.06 -5.39 -15.59
C VAL A 386 9.78 -6.44 -14.50
N ALA A 387 8.50 -6.79 -14.28
CA ALA A 387 8.13 -7.80 -13.29
C ALA A 387 8.64 -9.20 -13.67
N ALA A 388 8.56 -9.58 -14.96
CA ALA A 388 9.11 -10.83 -15.45
C ALA A 388 10.63 -10.89 -15.27
N ALA A 389 11.35 -9.82 -15.64
CA ALA A 389 12.79 -9.73 -15.47
C ALA A 389 13.18 -9.81 -13.98
N ALA A 390 12.47 -9.11 -13.10
CA ALA A 390 12.68 -9.18 -11.66
C ALA A 390 12.50 -10.62 -11.14
N ALA A 391 11.44 -11.30 -11.55
CA ALA A 391 11.19 -12.70 -11.15
C ALA A 391 12.32 -13.64 -11.62
N ILE A 392 12.76 -13.54 -12.87
CA ILE A 392 13.81 -14.37 -13.44
C ILE A 392 15.15 -14.09 -12.74
N VAL A 393 15.55 -12.80 -12.65
CA VAL A 393 16.81 -12.43 -12.00
C VAL A 393 16.81 -12.86 -10.53
N PHE A 394 15.72 -12.65 -9.82
CA PHE A 394 15.60 -13.09 -8.43
C PHE A 394 15.67 -14.61 -8.30
N ALA A 395 14.99 -15.37 -9.15
CA ALA A 395 15.06 -16.83 -9.15
C ALA A 395 16.48 -17.35 -9.36
N LEU A 396 17.26 -16.70 -10.23
CA LEU A 396 18.63 -17.10 -10.55
C LEU A 396 19.66 -16.65 -9.51
N THR A 397 19.45 -15.50 -8.86
CA THR A 397 20.48 -14.85 -8.01
C THR A 397 20.22 -14.98 -6.51
N PHE A 398 18.96 -15.13 -6.09
CA PHE A 398 18.61 -15.30 -4.69
C PHE A 398 18.87 -16.73 -4.23
N HIS A 399 19.93 -16.87 -3.44
CA HIS A 399 20.28 -18.13 -2.78
C HIS A 399 20.42 -17.86 -1.30
N GLU A 400 19.41 -18.26 -0.54
CA GLU A 400 19.51 -18.23 0.92
C GLU A 400 20.48 -19.35 1.34
N GLN A 401 21.64 -18.94 1.89
CA GLN A 401 22.50 -19.93 2.53
C GLN A 401 21.67 -20.58 3.62
N ALA A 402 21.60 -21.90 3.60
CA ALA A 402 20.94 -22.70 4.64
C ALA A 402 21.61 -22.36 6.00
N ALA A 403 21.19 -21.26 6.59
CA ALA A 403 21.66 -20.83 7.90
C ALA A 403 21.13 -21.81 8.92
N ALA A 404 22.00 -22.79 9.23
CA ALA A 404 22.03 -23.49 10.50
C ALA A 404 20.67 -24.05 11.00
N ARG A 405 20.15 -25.06 10.29
CA ARG A 405 19.41 -26.17 10.96
C ARG A 405 20.22 -26.79 12.10
N ASN A 406 21.48 -26.38 12.27
CA ASN A 406 22.43 -26.91 13.27
C ASN A 406 22.45 -26.18 14.63
N ARG A 407 21.68 -25.12 14.88
CA ARG A 407 21.58 -24.56 16.24
C ARG A 407 20.52 -25.23 17.11
N ALA A 408 19.47 -25.78 16.55
CA ALA A 408 18.45 -26.52 17.30
C ALA A 408 18.88 -27.95 17.70
N GLY A 409 19.83 -28.56 16.98
CA GLY A 409 20.32 -29.93 17.25
C GLY A 409 21.45 -30.00 18.28
N ARG A 410 22.07 -28.89 18.68
CA ARG A 410 23.17 -28.88 19.66
C ARG A 410 22.78 -28.60 21.12
N VAL A 411 21.53 -28.21 21.38
CA VAL A 411 21.04 -28.00 22.75
C VAL A 411 20.50 -29.28 23.39
N THR A 412 20.25 -30.34 22.63
CA THR A 412 19.69 -31.60 23.16
C THR A 412 20.71 -32.68 23.46
N ASN A 413 22.01 -32.48 23.20
CA ASN A 413 23.04 -33.50 23.46
C ASN A 413 24.12 -33.07 24.47
N GLY A 414 23.91 -32.00 25.25
CA GLY A 414 24.84 -31.54 26.31
C GLY A 414 24.42 -31.88 27.73
N GLY A 415 23.60 -32.87 27.95
CA GLY A 415 23.08 -33.22 29.27
C GLY A 415 23.06 -34.74 29.55
N ARG A 416 24.18 -35.40 29.35
CA ARG A 416 24.45 -36.73 29.92
C ARG A 416 25.96 -36.96 29.91
N ALA A 417 26.62 -36.57 30.94
CA ALA A 417 27.85 -37.15 31.49
C ALA A 417 27.99 -36.69 32.92
#